data_3ccf3f03ff2fbb7c622f182a29609bae
#
_entry.id   3ccf3f03ff2fbb7c622f182a29609bae
#
_cell.length_a   1.000
_cell.length_b   1.000
_cell.length_c   1.000
_cell.angle_alpha   90.00
_cell.angle_beta   90.00
_cell.angle_gamma   90.00
#
_symmetry.space_group_name_H-M   'P 1'
#
loop_
_entity.id
_entity.type
_entity.pdbx_description
1 polymer ?
#
loop_
_entity_poly.entity_id
_entity_poly.type
_entity_poly.pdbx_seq_one_letter_code
_entity_poly.pdbx_strand_id
1 'polypeptide(L)'
;MPLPAKAGAQALLESHVQDDYQRYHALMVATAMAGYAEHLGHDPHLWYVTGLLHDIDFEEHPDSHPTESLGWFKAWNYPEDLIHAVEAHAYSYNDFTTLPSTPLAAALLATDELCGIFYAYQKMNPIPFGEMKAKSIKKKIKDHSFAAKVDRATIFTGCEHLGIDLDEHVNNLIRFLGELPH
;
A
#
# COMPACT_ATOMS: atom_id res chain seq x y z
N MET A 1 17.77 -13.85 4.66
CA MET A 1 18.36 -12.69 5.38
C MET A 1 17.33 -12.17 6.36
N PRO A 2 17.69 -11.57 7.50
CA PRO A 2 16.70 -10.89 8.32
C PRO A 2 16.06 -9.75 7.52
N LEU A 3 14.82 -9.38 7.88
CA LEU A 3 14.13 -8.24 7.29
C LEU A 3 15.03 -6.99 7.37
N PRO A 4 15.23 -6.22 6.28
CA PRO A 4 16.16 -5.09 6.29
C PRO A 4 15.65 -3.97 7.19
N ALA A 5 16.55 -3.22 7.81
CA ALA A 5 16.19 -1.97 8.45
C ALA A 5 15.57 -0.99 7.42
N LYS A 6 14.80 0.01 7.87
CA LYS A 6 14.11 0.96 6.97
C LYS A 6 15.04 1.56 5.89
N ALA A 7 16.26 1.99 6.28
CA ALA A 7 17.22 2.52 5.31
C ALA A 7 17.69 1.48 4.28
N GLY A 8 17.84 0.21 4.69
CA GLY A 8 18.19 -0.88 3.77
C GLY A 8 17.04 -1.23 2.83
N ALA A 9 15.80 -1.21 3.32
CA ALA A 9 14.61 -1.40 2.50
C ALA A 9 14.44 -0.27 1.47
N GLN A 10 14.69 0.97 1.88
CA GLN A 10 14.68 2.12 0.99
C GLN A 10 15.73 1.99 -0.13
N ALA A 11 16.97 1.66 0.22
CA ALA A 11 18.04 1.44 -0.77
C ALA A 11 17.71 0.28 -1.72
N LEU A 12 17.05 -0.77 -1.23
CA LEU A 12 16.59 -1.88 -2.05
C LEU A 12 15.51 -1.43 -3.03
N LEU A 13 14.49 -0.68 -2.58
CA LEU A 13 13.48 -0.09 -3.46
C LEU A 13 14.12 0.77 -4.56
N GLU A 14 15.03 1.68 -4.17
CA GLU A 14 15.70 2.60 -5.10
C GLU A 14 16.60 1.89 -6.12
N SER A 15 17.05 0.67 -5.85
CA SER A 15 17.82 -0.13 -6.81
C SER A 15 16.97 -0.75 -7.92
N HIS A 16 15.67 -0.94 -7.71
CA HIS A 16 14.72 -1.51 -8.67
C HIS A 16 13.78 -0.48 -9.29
N VAL A 17 13.36 0.51 -8.51
CA VAL A 17 12.37 1.50 -8.91
C VAL A 17 13.06 2.84 -9.16
N GLN A 18 12.94 3.41 -10.37
CA GLN A 18 13.52 4.70 -10.75
C GLN A 18 12.48 5.82 -10.83
N ASP A 19 11.21 5.48 -11.03
CA ASP A 19 10.11 6.44 -11.13
C ASP A 19 9.82 7.10 -9.77
N ASP A 20 9.90 8.42 -9.73
CA ASP A 20 9.69 9.20 -8.49
C ASP A 20 8.29 9.04 -7.91
N TYR A 21 7.27 8.87 -8.77
CA TYR A 21 5.91 8.63 -8.30
C TYR A 21 5.80 7.26 -7.61
N GLN A 22 6.36 6.21 -8.22
CA GLN A 22 6.30 4.87 -7.63
C GLN A 22 7.06 4.80 -6.31
N ARG A 23 8.23 5.45 -6.21
CA ARG A 23 8.97 5.59 -4.94
C ARG A 23 8.15 6.30 -3.87
N TYR A 24 7.49 7.40 -4.26
CA TYR A 24 6.66 8.16 -3.32
C TYR A 24 5.39 7.38 -2.93
N HIS A 25 4.76 6.68 -3.87
CA HIS A 25 3.64 5.79 -3.61
C HIS A 25 4.03 4.69 -2.61
N ALA A 26 5.15 4.01 -2.84
CA ALA A 26 5.69 3.00 -1.92
C ALA A 26 5.91 3.57 -0.50
N LEU A 27 6.42 4.80 -0.39
CA LEU A 27 6.57 5.48 0.90
C LEU A 27 5.22 5.80 1.55
N MET A 28 4.22 6.23 0.78
CA MET A 28 2.87 6.46 1.29
C MET A 28 2.27 5.16 1.86
N VAL A 29 2.33 4.07 1.09
CA VAL A 29 1.84 2.77 1.53
C VAL A 29 2.59 2.28 2.78
N ALA A 30 3.93 2.37 2.79
CA ALA A 30 4.75 2.00 3.95
C ALA A 30 4.36 2.78 5.22
N THR A 31 4.12 4.08 5.09
CA THR A 31 3.73 4.95 6.22
C THR A 31 2.35 4.58 6.75
N ALA A 32 1.39 4.38 5.85
CA ALA A 32 0.05 3.96 6.24
C ALA A 32 0.05 2.57 6.90
N MET A 33 0.83 1.63 6.37
CA MET A 33 0.98 0.30 6.94
C MET A 33 1.59 0.32 8.34
N ALA A 34 2.63 1.12 8.57
CA ALA A 34 3.18 1.31 9.92
C ALA A 34 2.15 1.89 10.88
N GLY A 35 1.36 2.88 10.44
CA GLY A 35 0.26 3.45 11.21
C GLY A 35 -0.82 2.43 11.57
N TYR A 36 -1.16 1.54 10.64
CA TYR A 36 -2.07 0.42 10.92
C TYR A 36 -1.48 -0.57 11.91
N ALA A 37 -0.19 -0.92 11.77
CA ALA A 37 0.46 -1.82 12.71
C ALA A 37 0.40 -1.28 14.15
N GLU A 38 0.74 -0.01 14.35
CA GLU A 38 0.64 0.64 15.66
C GLU A 38 -0.80 0.67 16.19
N HIS A 39 -1.76 0.99 15.33
CA HIS A 39 -3.18 1.05 15.69
C HIS A 39 -3.73 -0.32 16.12
N LEU A 40 -3.29 -1.40 15.47
CA LEU A 40 -3.76 -2.77 15.71
C LEU A 40 -2.87 -3.56 16.70
N GLY A 41 -1.76 -2.98 17.17
CA GLY A 41 -0.85 -3.63 18.12
C GLY A 41 0.06 -4.68 17.48
N HIS A 42 0.44 -4.50 16.22
CA HIS A 42 1.37 -5.35 15.48
C HIS A 42 2.77 -4.72 15.36
N ASP A 43 3.73 -5.43 14.72
CA ASP A 43 5.08 -4.93 14.49
C ASP A 43 5.11 -3.87 13.37
N PRO A 44 5.33 -2.58 13.69
CA PRO A 44 5.35 -1.52 12.68
C PRO A 44 6.49 -1.65 11.68
N HIS A 45 7.58 -2.33 12.05
CA HIS A 45 8.72 -2.51 11.16
C HIS A 45 8.40 -3.49 10.04
N LEU A 46 7.82 -4.64 10.36
CA LEU A 46 7.38 -5.63 9.37
C LEU A 46 6.38 -4.98 8.39
N TRP A 47 5.39 -4.29 8.91
CA TRP A 47 4.33 -3.68 8.11
C TRP A 47 4.87 -2.55 7.22
N TYR A 48 5.77 -1.72 7.75
CA TYR A 48 6.44 -0.68 6.96
C TYR A 48 7.22 -1.27 5.77
N VAL A 49 8.05 -2.29 6.03
CA VAL A 49 8.86 -2.92 4.96
C VAL A 49 7.97 -3.61 3.94
N THR A 50 6.89 -4.25 4.37
CA THR A 50 5.90 -4.85 3.45
C THR A 50 5.30 -3.79 2.53
N GLY A 51 4.81 -2.69 3.09
CA GLY A 51 4.26 -1.60 2.28
C GLY A 51 5.29 -0.91 1.39
N LEU A 52 6.55 -0.80 1.82
CA LEU A 52 7.59 -0.18 1.00
C LEU A 52 8.00 -1.03 -0.21
N LEU A 53 7.96 -2.35 -0.08
CA LEU A 53 8.46 -3.27 -1.09
C LEU A 53 7.35 -3.99 -1.88
N HIS A 54 6.07 -3.69 -1.64
CA HIS A 54 4.97 -4.43 -2.27
C HIS A 54 5.02 -4.41 -3.80
N ASP A 55 5.43 -3.30 -4.39
CA ASP A 55 5.51 -3.05 -5.82
C ASP A 55 6.96 -3.00 -6.36
N ILE A 56 7.93 -3.58 -5.67
CA ILE A 56 9.36 -3.45 -6.01
C ILE A 56 9.70 -3.94 -7.42
N ASP A 57 8.94 -4.88 -7.97
CA ASP A 57 9.13 -5.44 -9.31
C ASP A 57 8.22 -4.81 -10.38
N PHE A 58 7.27 -3.93 -9.98
CA PHE A 58 6.23 -3.42 -10.89
C PHE A 58 6.80 -2.62 -12.08
N GLU A 59 7.81 -1.77 -11.86
CA GLU A 59 8.40 -0.98 -12.93
C GLU A 59 9.14 -1.84 -13.96
N GLU A 60 9.88 -2.85 -13.50
CA GLU A 60 10.67 -3.72 -14.35
C GLU A 60 9.84 -4.86 -14.97
N HIS A 61 8.80 -5.33 -14.27
CA HIS A 61 8.05 -6.53 -14.60
C HIS A 61 6.51 -6.36 -14.49
N PRO A 62 5.90 -5.34 -15.12
CA PRO A 62 4.47 -5.05 -14.93
C PRO A 62 3.55 -6.21 -15.35
N ASP A 63 3.95 -6.96 -16.38
CA ASP A 63 3.14 -8.07 -16.93
C ASP A 63 3.21 -9.36 -16.07
N SER A 64 4.19 -9.46 -15.17
CA SER A 64 4.36 -10.62 -14.26
C SER A 64 4.31 -10.24 -12.78
N HIS A 65 4.15 -8.96 -12.47
CA HIS A 65 4.01 -8.48 -11.09
C HIS A 65 2.87 -9.21 -10.36
N PRO A 66 3.04 -9.65 -9.12
CA PRO A 66 4.24 -9.58 -8.27
C PRO A 66 5.10 -10.86 -8.29
N THR A 67 5.04 -11.66 -9.35
CA THR A 67 5.71 -12.98 -9.41
C THR A 67 7.21 -12.89 -9.12
N GLU A 68 7.89 -11.88 -9.67
CA GLU A 68 9.33 -11.72 -9.50
C GLU A 68 9.69 -11.36 -8.05
N SER A 69 9.01 -10.37 -7.48
CA SER A 69 9.23 -9.97 -6.09
C SER A 69 8.94 -11.10 -5.10
N LEU A 70 7.89 -11.88 -5.32
CA LEU A 70 7.60 -13.08 -4.51
C LEU A 70 8.74 -14.10 -4.56
N GLY A 71 9.36 -14.30 -5.74
CA GLY A 71 10.54 -15.13 -5.90
C GLY A 71 11.75 -14.59 -5.12
N TRP A 72 11.98 -13.28 -5.19
CA TRP A 72 13.08 -12.63 -4.45
C TRP A 72 12.89 -12.72 -2.95
N PHE A 73 11.69 -12.43 -2.44
CA PHE A 73 11.40 -12.48 -0.99
C PHE A 73 11.59 -13.89 -0.42
N LYS A 74 11.17 -14.93 -1.15
CA LYS A 74 11.43 -16.33 -0.79
C LYS A 74 12.93 -16.64 -0.75
N ALA A 75 13.68 -16.22 -1.77
CA ALA A 75 15.13 -16.41 -1.83
C ALA A 75 15.88 -15.66 -0.72
N TRP A 76 15.38 -14.49 -0.30
CA TRP A 76 15.93 -13.71 0.82
C TRP A 76 15.46 -14.21 2.19
N ASN A 77 14.60 -15.21 2.25
CA ASN A 77 13.97 -15.75 3.47
C ASN A 77 13.25 -14.67 4.27
N TYR A 78 12.46 -13.83 3.59
CA TYR A 78 11.59 -12.86 4.25
C TYR A 78 10.40 -13.57 4.93
N PRO A 79 9.74 -12.94 5.91
CA PRO A 79 8.60 -13.54 6.61
C PRO A 79 7.47 -13.94 5.66
N GLU A 80 6.88 -15.11 5.90
CA GLU A 80 5.74 -15.63 5.12
C GLU A 80 4.54 -14.66 5.14
N ASP A 81 4.32 -13.92 6.23
CA ASP A 81 3.27 -12.91 6.31
C ASP A 81 3.48 -11.77 5.31
N LEU A 82 4.74 -11.34 5.09
CA LEU A 82 5.07 -10.35 4.06
C LEU A 82 4.81 -10.92 2.67
N ILE A 83 5.29 -12.14 2.40
CA ILE A 83 5.12 -12.81 1.10
C ILE A 83 3.64 -12.96 0.78
N HIS A 84 2.84 -13.46 1.74
CA HIS A 84 1.39 -13.59 1.60
C HIS A 84 0.70 -12.23 1.36
N ALA A 85 1.09 -11.18 2.10
CA ALA A 85 0.51 -9.87 1.92
C ALA A 85 0.78 -9.30 0.52
N VAL A 86 2.01 -9.47 0.02
CA VAL A 86 2.38 -9.05 -1.34
C VAL A 86 1.68 -9.90 -2.40
N GLU A 87 1.49 -11.20 -2.20
CA GLU A 87 0.68 -12.00 -3.12
C GLU A 87 -0.79 -11.57 -3.13
N ALA A 88 -1.36 -11.33 -1.95
CA ALA A 88 -2.77 -10.98 -1.80
C ALA A 88 -3.10 -9.55 -2.26
N HIS A 89 -2.14 -8.59 -2.26
CA HIS A 89 -2.43 -7.23 -2.76
C HIS A 89 -2.67 -7.20 -4.28
N ALA A 90 -2.11 -8.17 -5.01
CA ALA A 90 -2.35 -8.34 -6.44
C ALA A 90 -3.69 -9.06 -6.76
N TYR A 91 -4.61 -9.18 -5.80
CA TYR A 91 -5.92 -9.77 -6.03
C TYR A 91 -6.62 -9.11 -7.23
N SER A 92 -7.06 -9.92 -8.19
CA SER A 92 -7.64 -9.50 -9.47
C SER A 92 -6.64 -8.89 -10.49
N TYR A 93 -5.35 -8.91 -10.22
CA TYR A 93 -4.31 -8.45 -11.13
C TYR A 93 -3.46 -9.65 -11.60
N ASN A 94 -3.08 -9.72 -12.89
CA ASN A 94 -2.26 -10.80 -13.48
C ASN A 94 -2.70 -12.21 -13.05
N ASP A 95 -4.00 -12.48 -13.02
CA ASP A 95 -4.62 -13.75 -12.63
C ASP A 95 -4.40 -14.19 -11.17
N PHE A 96 -3.90 -13.31 -10.31
CA PHE A 96 -3.81 -13.56 -8.87
C PHE A 96 -5.19 -13.57 -8.22
N THR A 97 -5.46 -14.62 -7.43
CA THR A 97 -6.76 -14.84 -6.76
C THR A 97 -6.62 -15.03 -5.24
N THR A 98 -5.42 -14.85 -4.71
CA THR A 98 -5.14 -15.00 -3.28
C THR A 98 -5.84 -13.91 -2.49
N LEU A 99 -6.78 -14.32 -1.62
CA LEU A 99 -7.48 -13.40 -0.71
C LEU A 99 -6.63 -13.09 0.53
N PRO A 100 -6.74 -11.90 1.10
CA PRO A 100 -6.01 -11.54 2.31
C PRO A 100 -6.55 -12.33 3.51
N SER A 101 -5.71 -13.18 4.11
CA SER A 101 -6.07 -14.02 5.26
C SER A 101 -5.45 -13.55 6.58
N THR A 102 -4.63 -12.48 6.54
CA THR A 102 -4.02 -11.87 7.73
C THR A 102 -4.35 -10.38 7.79
N PRO A 103 -4.32 -9.75 8.99
CA PRO A 103 -4.51 -8.30 9.10
C PRO A 103 -3.51 -7.49 8.27
N LEU A 104 -2.26 -7.95 8.14
CA LEU A 104 -1.23 -7.34 7.30
C LEU A 104 -1.67 -7.32 5.82
N ALA A 105 -2.10 -8.46 5.30
CA ALA A 105 -2.53 -8.58 3.92
C ALA A 105 -3.81 -7.77 3.64
N ALA A 106 -4.77 -7.79 4.56
CA ALA A 106 -6.01 -7.01 4.44
C ALA A 106 -5.74 -5.50 4.44
N ALA A 107 -4.85 -5.05 5.33
CA ALA A 107 -4.46 -3.64 5.40
C ALA A 107 -3.72 -3.20 4.12
N LEU A 108 -2.82 -4.02 3.58
CA LEU A 108 -2.10 -3.70 2.35
C LEU A 108 -3.08 -3.57 1.17
N LEU A 109 -3.95 -4.56 0.97
CA LEU A 109 -4.95 -4.55 -0.10
C LEU A 109 -5.90 -3.33 -0.01
N ALA A 110 -6.31 -2.93 1.20
CA ALA A 110 -7.15 -1.76 1.39
C ALA A 110 -6.42 -0.45 1.11
N THR A 111 -5.12 -0.39 1.44
CA THR A 111 -4.34 0.86 1.51
C THR A 111 -3.73 1.26 0.19
N ASP A 112 -3.22 0.30 -0.58
CA ASP A 112 -2.46 0.53 -1.80
C ASP A 112 -3.20 1.44 -2.78
N GLU A 113 -4.30 1.01 -3.33
CA GLU A 113 -5.08 1.76 -4.31
C GLU A 113 -5.68 3.05 -3.72
N LEU A 114 -5.99 3.08 -2.42
CA LEU A 114 -6.46 4.29 -1.77
C LEU A 114 -5.36 5.35 -1.67
N CYS A 115 -4.10 4.98 -1.48
CA CYS A 115 -2.96 5.89 -1.56
C CYS A 115 -2.86 6.57 -2.93
N GLY A 116 -3.16 5.86 -4.02
CA GLY A 116 -3.25 6.45 -5.35
C GLY A 116 -4.32 7.55 -5.46
N ILE A 117 -5.49 7.34 -4.83
CA ILE A 117 -6.55 8.38 -4.75
C ILE A 117 -6.09 9.59 -3.93
N PHE A 118 -5.43 9.37 -2.78
CA PHE A 118 -4.90 10.44 -1.94
C PHE A 118 -3.86 11.27 -2.70
N TYR A 119 -2.94 10.62 -3.39
CA TYR A 119 -1.94 11.28 -4.21
C TYR A 119 -2.57 12.15 -5.32
N ALA A 120 -3.48 11.56 -6.10
CA ALA A 120 -4.17 12.28 -7.18
C ALA A 120 -4.96 13.48 -6.64
N TYR A 121 -5.59 13.34 -5.46
CA TYR A 121 -6.30 14.44 -4.82
C TYR A 121 -5.35 15.56 -4.38
N GLN A 122 -4.19 15.22 -3.80
CA GLN A 122 -3.18 16.18 -3.38
C GLN A 122 -2.61 16.97 -4.57
N LYS A 123 -2.39 16.32 -5.72
CA LYS A 123 -1.95 17.00 -6.95
C LYS A 123 -2.94 18.05 -7.45
N MET A 124 -4.24 17.83 -7.26
CA MET A 124 -5.27 18.81 -7.61
C MET A 124 -5.48 19.88 -6.53
N ASN A 125 -5.23 19.53 -5.29
CA ASN A 125 -5.45 20.37 -4.11
C ASN A 125 -4.20 20.26 -3.22
N PRO A 126 -3.17 21.10 -3.41
CA PRO A 126 -1.89 20.97 -2.74
C PRO A 126 -2.00 21.37 -1.26
N ILE A 127 -2.59 20.49 -0.48
CA ILE A 127 -2.73 20.57 0.98
C ILE A 127 -2.07 19.34 1.63
N PRO A 128 -1.58 19.44 2.87
CA PRO A 128 -1.11 18.28 3.62
C PRO A 128 -2.18 17.19 3.73
N PHE A 129 -1.78 15.92 3.73
CA PHE A 129 -2.72 14.81 3.87
C PHE A 129 -3.55 14.92 5.15
N GLY A 130 -2.96 15.34 6.27
CA GLY A 130 -3.66 15.54 7.54
C GLY A 130 -4.74 16.62 7.54
N GLU A 131 -4.73 17.53 6.56
CA GLU A 131 -5.75 18.58 6.37
C GLU A 131 -6.88 18.18 5.41
N MET A 132 -6.75 17.01 4.76
CA MET A 132 -7.77 16.51 3.84
C MET A 132 -9.05 16.14 4.59
N LYS A 133 -10.19 16.38 3.93
CA LYS A 133 -11.50 16.03 4.51
C LYS A 133 -11.97 14.68 3.98
N ALA A 134 -12.29 13.76 4.88
CA ALA A 134 -12.77 12.43 4.52
C ALA A 134 -13.95 12.48 3.52
N LYS A 135 -14.87 13.43 3.68
CA LYS A 135 -15.98 13.64 2.73
C LYS A 135 -15.49 13.91 1.30
N SER A 136 -14.40 14.66 1.14
CA SER A 136 -13.84 14.97 -0.18
C SER A 136 -13.19 13.75 -0.81
N ILE A 137 -12.41 12.98 -0.05
CA ILE A 137 -11.79 11.74 -0.50
C ILE A 137 -12.87 10.72 -0.89
N LYS A 138 -13.89 10.50 -0.04
CA LYS A 138 -15.01 9.60 -0.35
C LYS A 138 -15.78 9.99 -1.62
N LYS A 139 -15.91 11.30 -1.91
CA LYS A 139 -16.47 11.75 -3.18
C LYS A 139 -15.60 11.31 -4.37
N LYS A 140 -14.28 11.34 -4.22
CA LYS A 140 -13.33 10.92 -5.26
C LYS A 140 -13.29 9.40 -5.45
N ILE A 141 -13.46 8.63 -4.38
CA ILE A 141 -13.62 7.18 -4.47
C ILE A 141 -14.86 6.81 -5.32
N LYS A 142 -15.95 7.56 -5.19
CA LYS A 142 -17.19 7.34 -5.98
C LYS A 142 -17.11 7.85 -7.43
N ASP A 143 -16.18 8.72 -7.71
CA ASP A 143 -15.98 9.30 -9.05
C ASP A 143 -14.99 8.42 -9.85
N HIS A 144 -15.52 7.49 -10.64
CA HIS A 144 -14.71 6.55 -11.42
C HIS A 144 -13.90 7.23 -12.54
N SER A 145 -14.17 8.48 -12.90
CA SER A 145 -13.36 9.25 -13.84
C SER A 145 -12.11 9.84 -13.17
N PHE A 146 -12.15 10.02 -11.86
CA PHE A 146 -11.01 10.48 -11.08
C PHE A 146 -10.09 9.31 -10.76
N ALA A 147 -8.78 9.45 -11.02
CA ALA A 147 -7.81 8.36 -10.86
C ALA A 147 -8.36 7.04 -11.46
N ALA A 148 -8.69 7.07 -12.75
CA ALA A 148 -9.47 6.02 -13.42
C ALA A 148 -8.79 4.64 -13.43
N LYS A 149 -7.47 4.59 -13.20
CA LYS A 149 -6.69 3.34 -13.13
C LYS A 149 -6.82 2.63 -11.78
N VAL A 150 -7.26 3.33 -10.73
CA VAL A 150 -7.40 2.77 -9.38
C VAL A 150 -8.50 1.72 -9.35
N ASP A 151 -8.18 0.52 -8.91
CA ASP A 151 -9.16 -0.54 -8.64
C ASP A 151 -9.81 -0.34 -7.27
N ARG A 152 -11.00 0.22 -7.30
CA ARG A 152 -11.77 0.50 -6.08
C ARG A 152 -12.32 -0.74 -5.39
N ALA A 153 -12.47 -1.83 -6.14
CA ALA A 153 -12.99 -3.08 -5.57
C ALA A 153 -12.02 -3.65 -4.53
N THR A 154 -10.71 -3.53 -4.78
CA THR A 154 -9.68 -3.99 -3.84
C THR A 154 -9.72 -3.21 -2.52
N ILE A 155 -9.99 -1.89 -2.56
CA ILE A 155 -10.16 -1.07 -1.34
C ILE A 155 -11.29 -1.63 -0.47
N PHE A 156 -12.46 -1.91 -1.07
CA PHE A 156 -13.60 -2.44 -0.33
C PHE A 156 -13.35 -3.86 0.17
N THR A 157 -12.76 -4.72 -0.65
CA THR A 157 -12.39 -6.09 -0.25
C THR A 157 -11.41 -6.07 0.92
N GLY A 158 -10.37 -5.22 0.86
CA GLY A 158 -9.41 -5.06 1.96
C GLY A 158 -10.07 -4.56 3.24
N CYS A 159 -10.96 -3.56 3.16
CA CYS A 159 -11.72 -3.07 4.32
C CYS A 159 -12.59 -4.16 4.95
N GLU A 160 -13.29 -4.96 4.12
CA GLU A 160 -14.12 -6.08 4.61
C GLU A 160 -13.28 -7.10 5.38
N HIS A 161 -12.13 -7.52 4.83
CA HIS A 161 -11.23 -8.46 5.47
C HIS A 161 -10.53 -7.89 6.72
N LEU A 162 -10.30 -6.56 6.75
CA LEU A 162 -9.75 -5.87 7.93
C LEU A 162 -10.82 -5.62 9.01
N GLY A 163 -12.10 -5.76 8.68
CA GLY A 163 -13.21 -5.56 9.60
C GLY A 163 -13.52 -4.08 9.92
N ILE A 164 -13.18 -3.16 9.01
CA ILE A 164 -13.42 -1.72 9.15
C ILE A 164 -14.31 -1.19 8.02
N ASP A 165 -15.00 -0.09 8.24
CA ASP A 165 -15.73 0.57 7.17
C ASP A 165 -14.84 1.58 6.41
N LEU A 166 -15.33 2.02 5.25
CA LEU A 166 -14.62 2.97 4.41
C LEU A 166 -14.37 4.32 5.10
N ASP A 167 -15.26 4.76 5.97
CA ASP A 167 -15.13 6.04 6.69
C ASP A 167 -13.99 5.97 7.68
N GLU A 168 -13.90 4.88 8.42
CA GLU A 168 -12.80 4.60 9.33
C GLU A 168 -11.48 4.50 8.56
N HIS A 169 -11.44 3.74 7.45
CA HIS A 169 -10.25 3.58 6.63
C HIS A 169 -9.73 4.91 6.09
N VAL A 170 -10.59 5.74 5.50
CA VAL A 170 -10.20 7.06 4.98
C VAL A 170 -9.68 7.97 6.10
N ASN A 171 -10.32 7.99 7.28
CA ASN A 171 -9.86 8.79 8.41
C ASN A 171 -8.52 8.29 8.96
N ASN A 172 -8.30 6.99 8.99
CA ASN A 172 -7.03 6.39 9.38
C ASN A 172 -5.91 6.83 8.42
N LEU A 173 -6.11 6.78 7.10
CA LEU A 173 -5.10 7.24 6.15
C LEU A 173 -4.81 8.75 6.26
N ILE A 174 -5.83 9.59 6.46
CA ILE A 174 -5.62 11.03 6.72
C ILE A 174 -4.68 11.23 7.91
N ARG A 175 -4.89 10.48 8.98
CA ARG A 175 -4.07 10.55 10.19
C ARG A 175 -2.66 10.01 9.95
N PHE A 176 -2.52 8.82 9.36
CA PHE A 176 -1.24 8.15 9.19
C PHE A 176 -0.33 8.86 8.18
N LEU A 177 -0.90 9.38 7.09
CA LEU A 177 -0.16 10.11 6.07
C LEU A 177 0.08 11.59 6.46
N GLY A 178 -0.55 12.06 7.54
CA GLY A 178 -0.51 13.46 7.92
C GLY A 178 0.89 14.03 8.18
N GLU A 179 1.85 13.17 8.53
CA GLU A 179 3.24 13.56 8.82
C GLU A 179 4.16 13.46 7.59
N LEU A 180 3.66 12.93 6.46
CA LEU A 180 4.48 12.87 5.25
C LEU A 180 4.74 14.26 4.67
N PRO A 181 5.98 14.52 4.22
CA PRO A 181 6.30 15.75 3.50
C PRO A 181 5.50 15.79 2.19
N HIS A 182 5.04 16.97 1.83
CA HIS A 182 4.24 17.27 0.63
C HIS A 182 5.01 18.15 -0.34
#